data_6e941daa7e1c004b5ae2e416d8dbdc6d
#
_entry.id   6e941daa7e1c004b5ae2e416d8dbdc6d
#
_cell.length_a   1.000
_cell.length_b   1.000
_cell.length_c   1.000
_cell.angle_alpha   90.00
_cell.angle_beta   90.00
_cell.angle_gamma   90.00
#
_symmetry.space_group_name_H-M   'P 1'
#
loop_
_entity.id
_entity.type
_entity.pdbx_description
1 polymer ?
#
loop_
_entity_poly.entity_id
_entity_poly.type
_entity_poly.pdbx_seq_one_letter_code
_entity_poly.pdbx_strand_id
1 'polypeptide(L)'
;MAQEGIAKVYNQITLLGTAQDAGRPQLGCTQKCCEDARCNTELSRMPVSLGLSGDNFGIVEATRCLTDQINLMGNTSISEIWLTHAHLGHIEGLGQFGRESLNSKNVKLRCSNSVVDYVMEHPIWKKLISRGNLTFANYSSDQVEPIEVPHRSNDFDTHALLFKGENNNVLFLPDHDTWEETLDLVGYDNPLDWFSSLDASIVLLDGTFWDDNELKNRVQSQVPHPTVNETIKLLGKRKEGDPRIIFVHLNHTNPLHYTDSDQYQKLHNMGWEVGEEGMEFLL
;
A
#
# COMPACT_ATOMS: atom_id res chain seq x y z
N MET A 1 34.50 15.41 12.14
CA MET A 1 33.75 15.59 10.89
C MET A 1 32.29 15.44 11.28
N ALA A 2 31.51 16.52 11.22
CA ALA A 2 30.08 16.45 11.49
C ALA A 2 29.45 15.57 10.40
N GLN A 3 28.71 14.52 10.76
CA GLN A 3 27.81 13.85 9.84
C GLN A 3 26.83 14.92 9.37
N GLU A 4 26.88 15.28 8.10
CA GLU A 4 25.79 16.03 7.46
C GLU A 4 24.56 15.16 7.62
N GLY A 5 23.62 15.60 8.46
CA GLY A 5 22.35 14.91 8.65
C GLY A 5 21.64 14.82 7.30
N ILE A 6 21.18 13.63 6.96
CA ILE A 6 20.33 13.38 5.79
C ILE A 6 19.19 14.41 5.84
N ALA A 7 19.06 15.19 4.79
CA ALA A 7 17.95 16.14 4.69
C ALA A 7 16.64 15.36 4.68
N LYS A 8 15.94 15.32 5.80
CA LYS A 8 14.68 14.58 5.95
C LYS A 8 13.59 15.28 5.19
N VAL A 9 12.98 14.55 4.28
CA VAL A 9 11.85 15.05 3.49
C VAL A 9 10.53 14.73 4.17
N TYR A 10 10.40 13.53 4.77
CA TYR A 10 9.20 13.07 5.45
C TYR A 10 9.51 12.68 6.90
N ASN A 11 8.61 13.02 7.81
CA ASN A 11 8.69 12.66 9.23
C ASN A 11 7.48 11.86 9.74
N GLN A 12 6.44 11.71 8.90
CA GLN A 12 5.22 11.01 9.26
C GLN A 12 4.61 10.34 8.04
N ILE A 13 4.08 9.14 8.25
CA ILE A 13 3.20 8.42 7.32
C ILE A 13 1.80 8.38 7.91
N THR A 14 0.78 8.65 7.08
CA THR A 14 -0.63 8.47 7.42
C THR A 14 -1.25 7.42 6.50
N LEU A 15 -1.96 6.43 7.05
CA LEU A 15 -2.68 5.42 6.29
C LEU A 15 -3.97 6.02 5.72
N LEU A 16 -4.05 6.18 4.40
CA LEU A 16 -5.14 6.88 3.72
C LEU A 16 -6.22 5.96 3.15
N GLY A 17 -5.94 4.68 3.09
CA GLY A 17 -6.85 3.65 2.63
C GLY A 17 -6.33 2.28 3.04
N THR A 18 -7.22 1.32 3.20
CA THR A 18 -6.89 -0.01 3.73
C THR A 18 -7.49 -1.17 2.94
N ALA A 19 -8.33 -0.89 1.94
CA ALA A 19 -8.93 -1.92 1.11
C ALA A 19 -8.09 -2.24 -0.13
N GLN A 20 -8.37 -3.38 -0.75
CA GLN A 20 -7.87 -3.75 -2.06
C GLN A 20 -8.43 -2.78 -3.13
N ASP A 21 -7.81 -2.71 -4.27
CA ASP A 21 -8.03 -1.93 -5.50
C ASP A 21 -9.39 -1.26 -5.66
N ALA A 22 -10.46 -2.02 -5.45
CA ALA A 22 -11.81 -1.56 -5.71
C ALA A 22 -12.42 -0.76 -4.55
N GLY A 23 -11.80 -0.81 -3.37
CA GLY A 23 -12.37 -0.28 -2.15
C GLY A 23 -13.56 -1.11 -1.62
N ARG A 24 -14.11 -0.65 -0.50
CA ARG A 24 -15.32 -1.20 0.09
C ARG A 24 -16.29 -0.05 0.39
N PRO A 25 -17.53 -0.04 -0.17
CA PRO A 25 -18.15 -1.10 -0.98
C PRO A 25 -17.57 -1.20 -2.40
N GLN A 26 -17.45 -2.42 -2.93
CA GLN A 26 -17.03 -2.65 -4.31
C GLN A 26 -18.17 -2.40 -5.29
N LEU A 27 -17.84 -1.85 -6.47
CA LEU A 27 -18.79 -1.63 -7.55
C LEU A 27 -19.49 -2.94 -7.98
N GLY A 28 -20.81 -2.91 -8.03
CA GLY A 28 -21.65 -4.03 -8.48
C GLY A 28 -21.76 -5.19 -7.48
N CYS A 29 -21.07 -5.16 -6.34
CA CYS A 29 -21.22 -6.18 -5.31
C CYS A 29 -22.54 -6.02 -4.55
N THR A 30 -23.36 -7.09 -4.53
CA THR A 30 -24.63 -7.17 -3.80
C THR A 30 -24.53 -8.07 -2.56
N GLN A 31 -23.33 -8.46 -2.15
CA GLN A 31 -23.12 -9.27 -0.95
C GLN A 31 -23.25 -8.39 0.31
N LYS A 32 -23.55 -9.05 1.42
CA LYS A 32 -23.73 -8.41 2.74
C LYS A 32 -22.59 -7.46 3.10
N CYS A 33 -21.34 -7.84 2.84
CA CYS A 33 -20.16 -7.01 3.13
C CYS A 33 -20.24 -5.60 2.52
N CYS A 34 -20.70 -5.48 1.25
CA CYS A 34 -20.83 -4.21 0.58
C CYS A 34 -22.18 -3.53 0.83
N GLU A 35 -23.22 -4.29 1.14
CA GLU A 35 -24.50 -3.72 1.60
C GLU A 35 -24.35 -3.05 2.97
N ASP A 36 -23.68 -3.70 3.91
CA ASP A 36 -23.35 -3.13 5.22
C ASP A 36 -22.59 -1.82 5.07
N ALA A 37 -21.56 -1.78 4.21
CA ALA A 37 -20.76 -0.58 3.99
C ALA A 37 -21.53 0.55 3.29
N ARG A 38 -22.54 0.25 2.46
CA ARG A 38 -23.43 1.27 1.88
C ARG A 38 -24.40 1.84 2.92
N CYS A 39 -24.82 1.01 3.89
CA CYS A 39 -25.73 1.42 4.95
C CYS A 39 -25.00 2.12 6.12
N ASN A 40 -23.76 1.77 6.36
CA ASN A 40 -22.90 2.35 7.39
C ASN A 40 -21.53 2.74 6.81
N THR A 41 -21.33 4.04 6.63
CA THR A 41 -20.10 4.59 6.04
C THR A 41 -18.85 4.32 6.90
N GLU A 42 -19.00 4.06 8.19
CA GLU A 42 -17.87 3.64 9.05
C GLU A 42 -17.26 2.29 8.64
N LEU A 43 -18.02 1.49 7.89
CA LEU A 43 -17.55 0.24 7.30
C LEU A 43 -17.00 0.40 5.89
N SER A 44 -17.07 1.60 5.31
CA SER A 44 -16.43 1.88 4.02
C SER A 44 -14.93 1.98 4.19
N ARG A 45 -14.19 1.53 3.16
CA ARG A 45 -12.72 1.63 3.12
C ARG A 45 -12.28 2.03 1.73
N MET A 46 -11.37 3.00 1.67
CA MET A 46 -10.72 3.40 0.42
C MET A 46 -9.63 2.41 0.03
N PRO A 47 -9.28 2.31 -1.25
CA PRO A 47 -8.14 1.53 -1.69
C PRO A 47 -6.86 1.96 -0.97
N VAL A 48 -5.95 1.00 -0.74
CA VAL A 48 -4.73 1.22 0.02
C VAL A 48 -3.90 2.37 -0.55
N SER A 49 -3.51 3.29 0.33
CA SER A 49 -2.64 4.41 0.00
C SER A 49 -2.03 4.99 1.27
N LEU A 50 -0.87 5.62 1.14
CA LEU A 50 -0.21 6.32 2.24
C LEU A 50 -0.06 7.80 1.91
N GLY A 51 -0.23 8.64 2.91
CA GLY A 51 0.16 10.03 2.90
C GLY A 51 1.54 10.21 3.56
N LEU A 52 2.38 11.00 2.95
CA LEU A 52 3.73 11.32 3.43
C LEU A 52 3.77 12.81 3.81
N SER A 53 4.09 13.11 5.06
CA SER A 53 4.13 14.49 5.59
C SER A 53 5.51 14.81 6.16
N GLY A 54 5.96 16.06 5.95
CA GLY A 54 7.25 16.57 6.41
C GLY A 54 7.50 17.96 5.82
N ASP A 55 8.71 18.21 5.32
CA ASP A 55 9.04 19.44 4.59
C ASP A 55 8.25 19.53 3.27
N ASN A 56 7.88 18.37 2.72
CA ASN A 56 7.05 18.21 1.54
C ASN A 56 5.89 17.25 1.84
N PHE A 57 4.91 17.23 0.93
CA PHE A 57 3.82 16.28 0.98
C PHE A 57 3.87 15.34 -0.22
N GLY A 58 3.78 14.06 0.05
CA GLY A 58 3.75 13.01 -0.96
C GLY A 58 2.62 12.04 -0.71
N ILE A 59 2.39 11.17 -1.67
CA ILE A 59 1.49 10.03 -1.56
C ILE A 59 2.16 8.77 -2.08
N VAL A 60 1.76 7.65 -1.54
CA VAL A 60 2.02 6.33 -2.12
C VAL A 60 0.70 5.81 -2.63
N GLU A 61 0.69 5.38 -3.86
CA GLU A 61 -0.45 5.03 -4.69
C GLU A 61 -1.39 6.20 -5.03
N ALA A 62 -1.79 6.28 -6.27
CA ALA A 62 -2.76 7.25 -6.77
C ALA A 62 -4.07 6.54 -7.11
N THR A 63 -4.88 6.29 -6.10
CA THR A 63 -6.10 5.50 -6.23
C THR A 63 -7.28 6.30 -6.78
N ARG A 64 -8.38 5.64 -7.10
CA ARG A 64 -9.64 6.27 -7.50
C ARG A 64 -10.24 7.20 -6.45
N CYS A 65 -9.91 6.98 -5.16
CA CYS A 65 -10.40 7.75 -4.04
C CYS A 65 -9.46 8.89 -3.63
N LEU A 66 -8.53 9.28 -4.49
CA LEU A 66 -7.46 10.23 -4.20
C LEU A 66 -7.96 11.53 -3.55
N THR A 67 -9.10 12.07 -3.97
CA THR A 67 -9.66 13.31 -3.39
C THR A 67 -9.98 13.14 -1.91
N ASP A 68 -10.65 12.06 -1.54
CA ASP A 68 -11.02 11.81 -0.15
C ASP A 68 -9.79 11.46 0.70
N GLN A 69 -8.84 10.75 0.11
CA GLN A 69 -7.56 10.42 0.73
C GLN A 69 -6.74 11.66 1.06
N ILE A 70 -6.63 12.62 0.13
CA ILE A 70 -5.93 13.88 0.38
C ILE A 70 -6.65 14.73 1.42
N ASN A 71 -7.97 14.69 1.46
CA ASN A 71 -8.75 15.38 2.48
C ASN A 71 -8.44 14.88 3.91
N LEU A 72 -8.16 13.57 4.09
CA LEU A 72 -7.71 13.04 5.39
C LEU A 72 -6.38 13.66 5.85
N MET A 73 -5.49 14.01 4.93
CA MET A 73 -4.23 14.69 5.25
C MET A 73 -4.41 16.18 5.58
N GLY A 74 -5.60 16.75 5.34
CA GLY A 74 -5.85 18.19 5.48
C GLY A 74 -5.00 19.06 4.55
N ASN A 75 -4.41 18.48 3.48
CA ASN A 75 -3.52 19.16 2.55
C ASN A 75 -3.80 18.73 1.11
N THR A 76 -3.75 19.69 0.20
CA THR A 76 -3.97 19.47 -1.23
C THR A 76 -2.72 19.64 -2.09
N SER A 77 -1.58 20.02 -1.50
CA SER A 77 -0.32 20.30 -2.22
C SER A 77 0.57 19.07 -2.25
N ILE A 78 0.39 18.21 -3.23
CA ILE A 78 1.23 17.02 -3.44
C ILE A 78 2.41 17.35 -4.33
N SER A 79 3.62 17.06 -3.88
CA SER A 79 4.87 17.26 -4.61
C SER A 79 5.41 16.00 -5.27
N GLU A 80 5.08 14.83 -4.72
CA GLU A 80 5.59 13.53 -5.17
C GLU A 80 4.52 12.43 -5.05
N ILE A 81 4.58 11.49 -5.98
CA ILE A 81 3.76 10.26 -6.02
C ILE A 81 4.73 9.09 -6.12
N TRP A 82 4.59 8.13 -5.23
CA TRP A 82 5.31 6.86 -5.28
C TRP A 82 4.34 5.75 -5.70
N LEU A 83 4.73 4.89 -6.62
CA LEU A 83 3.93 3.74 -7.03
C LEU A 83 4.69 2.46 -6.73
N THR A 84 4.05 1.49 -6.08
CA THR A 84 4.62 0.15 -5.90
C THR A 84 4.59 -0.62 -7.23
N HIS A 85 3.52 -0.46 -8.00
CA HIS A 85 3.29 -1.09 -9.30
C HIS A 85 2.15 -0.37 -10.06
N ALA A 86 1.72 -0.91 -11.20
CA ALA A 86 0.77 -0.24 -12.07
C ALA A 86 -0.59 -0.96 -12.26
N HIS A 87 -1.01 -1.81 -11.31
CA HIS A 87 -2.41 -2.26 -11.30
C HIS A 87 -3.35 -1.05 -11.14
N LEU A 88 -4.54 -1.13 -11.75
CA LEU A 88 -5.45 0.01 -11.83
C LEU A 88 -5.83 0.59 -10.46
N GLY A 89 -5.96 -0.24 -9.44
CA GLY A 89 -6.24 0.21 -8.07
C GLY A 89 -5.24 1.20 -7.52
N HIS A 90 -3.98 1.11 -7.97
CA HIS A 90 -2.85 1.90 -7.49
C HIS A 90 -2.52 3.13 -8.35
N ILE A 91 -3.00 3.18 -9.61
CA ILE A 91 -2.56 4.17 -10.60
C ILE A 91 -3.68 5.02 -11.21
N GLU A 92 -4.94 4.56 -11.21
CA GLU A 92 -6.00 5.24 -11.99
C GLU A 92 -6.26 6.68 -11.57
N GLY A 93 -6.00 7.03 -10.31
CA GLY A 93 -6.12 8.38 -9.76
C GLY A 93 -5.12 9.39 -10.34
N LEU A 94 -4.07 8.95 -11.04
CA LEU A 94 -3.14 9.86 -11.72
C LEU A 94 -3.85 10.85 -12.64
N GLY A 95 -4.99 10.47 -13.21
CA GLY A 95 -5.81 11.34 -14.06
C GLY A 95 -6.22 12.64 -13.36
N GLN A 96 -6.32 12.66 -12.03
CA GLN A 96 -6.72 13.84 -11.26
C GLN A 96 -5.63 14.93 -11.22
N PHE A 97 -4.40 14.61 -11.55
CA PHE A 97 -3.32 15.60 -11.71
C PHE A 97 -3.38 16.37 -13.03
N GLY A 98 -4.25 15.93 -13.95
CA GLY A 98 -4.45 16.51 -15.27
C GLY A 98 -5.15 17.87 -15.26
N ARG A 99 -5.21 18.46 -16.47
CA ARG A 99 -5.78 19.78 -16.72
C ARG A 99 -7.25 19.90 -16.32
N GLU A 100 -7.95 18.79 -16.40
CA GLU A 100 -9.41 18.70 -16.18
C GLU A 100 -9.76 18.70 -14.68
N SER A 101 -8.76 18.56 -13.79
CA SER A 101 -8.90 18.58 -12.34
C SER A 101 -7.85 19.51 -11.70
N LEU A 102 -6.80 18.97 -11.04
CA LEU A 102 -5.82 19.76 -10.31
C LEU A 102 -4.94 20.65 -11.21
N ASN A 103 -4.73 20.22 -12.47
CA ASN A 103 -3.80 20.88 -13.40
C ASN A 103 -2.42 21.13 -12.76
N SER A 104 -1.90 20.12 -12.10
CA SER A 104 -0.62 20.17 -11.39
C SER A 104 0.54 20.53 -12.33
N LYS A 105 1.66 20.93 -11.75
CA LYS A 105 2.88 21.20 -12.49
C LYS A 105 4.06 20.51 -11.84
N ASN A 106 4.72 19.65 -12.64
CA ASN A 106 5.97 18.99 -12.28
C ASN A 106 5.91 18.18 -10.97
N VAL A 107 4.73 17.59 -10.64
CA VAL A 107 4.64 16.64 -9.55
C VAL A 107 5.50 15.43 -9.92
N LYS A 108 6.40 15.05 -9.05
CA LYS A 108 7.32 13.94 -9.31
C LYS A 108 6.58 12.61 -9.24
N LEU A 109 6.72 11.79 -10.26
CA LEU A 109 6.25 10.41 -10.28
C LEU A 109 7.46 9.48 -10.13
N ARG A 110 7.49 8.72 -9.06
CA ARG A 110 8.56 7.80 -8.68
C ARG A 110 8.04 6.37 -8.77
N CYS A 111 8.59 5.63 -9.68
CA CYS A 111 8.23 4.24 -9.97
C CYS A 111 9.38 3.55 -10.68
N SER A 112 9.29 2.24 -10.82
CA SER A 112 10.28 1.44 -11.55
C SER A 112 10.29 1.76 -13.05
N ASN A 113 11.33 1.31 -13.76
CA ASN A 113 11.46 1.55 -15.19
C ASN A 113 10.33 0.87 -15.98
N SER A 114 9.90 -0.32 -15.61
CA SER A 114 8.79 -1.01 -16.27
C SER A 114 7.46 -0.27 -16.10
N VAL A 115 7.21 0.33 -14.91
CA VAL A 115 6.05 1.19 -14.68
C VAL A 115 6.16 2.49 -15.48
N VAL A 116 7.37 3.06 -15.64
CA VAL A 116 7.59 4.21 -16.56
C VAL A 116 7.17 3.86 -17.97
N ASP A 117 7.62 2.71 -18.49
CA ASP A 117 7.28 2.25 -19.83
C ASP A 117 5.78 2.04 -19.97
N TYR A 118 5.15 1.39 -19.00
CA TYR A 118 3.71 1.19 -18.95
C TYR A 118 2.92 2.52 -18.98
N VAL A 119 3.32 3.50 -18.19
CA VAL A 119 2.71 4.85 -18.20
C VAL A 119 2.89 5.53 -19.55
N MET A 120 4.03 5.37 -20.20
CA MET A 120 4.34 5.98 -21.49
C MET A 120 3.66 5.29 -22.68
N GLU A 121 3.25 4.05 -22.55
CA GLU A 121 2.45 3.34 -23.56
C GLU A 121 0.97 3.73 -23.52
N HIS A 122 0.46 4.17 -22.36
CA HIS A 122 -0.93 4.52 -22.18
C HIS A 122 -1.22 6.00 -22.51
N PRO A 123 -2.02 6.32 -23.52
CA PRO A 123 -2.22 7.69 -24.01
C PRO A 123 -2.70 8.69 -22.96
N ILE A 124 -3.50 8.23 -21.98
CA ILE A 124 -4.05 9.09 -20.91
C ILE A 124 -2.92 9.58 -20.02
N TRP A 125 -2.10 8.68 -19.49
CA TRP A 125 -1.02 9.00 -18.56
C TRP A 125 0.18 9.65 -19.26
N LYS A 126 0.55 9.17 -20.46
CA LYS A 126 1.54 9.80 -21.32
C LYS A 126 1.25 11.30 -21.52
N LYS A 127 -0.03 11.66 -21.60
CA LYS A 127 -0.44 13.06 -21.78
C LYS A 127 -0.15 13.92 -20.56
N LEU A 128 -0.22 13.36 -19.34
CA LEU A 128 0.15 14.06 -18.11
C LEU A 128 1.65 14.39 -18.10
N ILE A 129 2.48 13.45 -18.51
CA ILE A 129 3.94 13.65 -18.65
C ILE A 129 4.25 14.70 -19.72
N SER A 130 3.69 14.55 -20.93
CA SER A 130 3.96 15.45 -22.05
C SER A 130 3.49 16.90 -21.81
N ARG A 131 2.54 17.11 -20.91
CA ARG A 131 2.03 18.43 -20.51
C ARG A 131 2.75 19.03 -19.30
N GLY A 132 3.66 18.26 -18.68
CA GLY A 132 4.36 18.67 -17.45
C GLY A 132 3.45 18.70 -16.23
N ASN A 133 2.32 17.99 -16.22
CA ASN A 133 1.54 17.79 -15.01
C ASN A 133 2.30 16.89 -14.03
N LEU A 134 2.87 15.80 -14.56
CA LEU A 134 3.76 14.87 -13.86
C LEU A 134 5.13 14.86 -14.55
N THR A 135 6.16 14.52 -13.81
CA THR A 135 7.53 14.31 -14.30
C THR A 135 8.15 13.11 -13.60
N PHE A 136 8.81 12.24 -14.34
CA PHE A 136 9.51 11.11 -13.74
C PHE A 136 10.69 11.57 -12.89
N ALA A 137 10.93 10.90 -11.79
CA ALA A 137 12.05 11.11 -10.88
C ALA A 137 12.64 9.76 -10.45
N ASN A 138 13.86 9.77 -9.87
CA ASN A 138 14.48 8.54 -9.38
C ASN A 138 13.54 7.80 -8.43
N TYR A 139 13.44 6.49 -8.61
CA TYR A 139 12.56 5.64 -7.80
C TYR A 139 13.07 5.46 -6.37
N SER A 140 14.36 5.53 -6.12
CA SER A 140 14.94 5.55 -4.79
C SER A 140 15.30 6.96 -4.34
N SER A 141 15.37 7.16 -3.03
CA SER A 141 15.92 8.36 -2.37
C SER A 141 16.68 7.95 -1.11
N ASP A 142 17.30 8.89 -0.42
CA ASP A 142 17.99 8.61 0.84
C ASP A 142 17.05 8.06 1.91
N GLN A 143 15.75 8.37 1.82
CA GLN A 143 14.73 8.00 2.79
C GLN A 143 13.82 6.86 2.33
N VAL A 144 13.68 6.63 1.02
CA VAL A 144 12.78 5.62 0.47
C VAL A 144 13.54 4.66 -0.41
N GLU A 145 13.48 3.38 -0.06
CA GLU A 145 14.12 2.27 -0.77
C GLU A 145 13.05 1.32 -1.33
N PRO A 146 12.94 1.20 -2.67
CA PRO A 146 12.10 0.19 -3.28
C PRO A 146 12.79 -1.18 -3.22
N ILE A 147 12.03 -2.21 -2.86
CA ILE A 147 12.48 -3.61 -2.78
C ILE A 147 11.58 -4.44 -3.69
N GLU A 148 12.15 -5.05 -4.71
CA GLU A 148 11.38 -5.88 -5.64
C GLU A 148 10.76 -7.09 -4.94
N VAL A 149 9.49 -7.37 -5.26
CA VAL A 149 8.73 -8.52 -4.75
C VAL A 149 7.96 -9.17 -5.89
N PRO A 150 7.75 -10.50 -5.86
CA PRO A 150 6.98 -11.17 -6.89
C PRO A 150 5.49 -10.78 -6.79
N HIS A 151 4.94 -10.31 -7.90
CA HIS A 151 3.51 -10.08 -8.06
C HIS A 151 3.15 -10.16 -9.54
N ARG A 152 2.17 -10.98 -9.89
CA ARG A 152 1.93 -11.38 -11.28
C ARG A 152 1.46 -10.22 -12.15
N SER A 153 2.37 -9.78 -12.98
CA SER A 153 2.10 -8.94 -14.14
C SER A 153 3.09 -9.31 -15.25
N ASN A 154 2.65 -9.25 -16.51
CA ASN A 154 3.54 -9.40 -17.65
C ASN A 154 4.09 -8.03 -18.11
N ASP A 155 3.56 -6.93 -17.61
CA ASP A 155 3.79 -5.59 -18.14
C ASP A 155 4.68 -4.74 -17.23
N PHE A 156 4.76 -5.07 -15.94
CA PHE A 156 5.54 -4.31 -14.94
C PHE A 156 5.94 -5.18 -13.74
N ASP A 157 6.98 -4.75 -13.06
CA ASP A 157 7.43 -5.27 -11.77
C ASP A 157 6.68 -4.63 -10.59
N THR A 158 6.80 -5.25 -9.41
CA THR A 158 6.18 -4.78 -8.17
C THR A 158 7.21 -4.62 -7.08
N HIS A 159 7.06 -3.59 -6.26
CA HIS A 159 8.00 -3.29 -5.18
C HIS A 159 7.27 -3.03 -3.86
N ALA A 160 7.84 -3.55 -2.78
CA ALA A 160 7.63 -2.96 -1.46
C ALA A 160 8.41 -1.65 -1.34
N LEU A 161 7.98 -0.76 -0.45
CA LEU A 161 8.69 0.49 -0.17
C LEU A 161 9.12 0.54 1.30
N LEU A 162 10.43 0.65 1.54
CA LEU A 162 10.98 0.86 2.87
C LEU A 162 11.21 2.36 3.10
N PHE A 163 10.49 2.93 4.06
CA PHE A 163 10.66 4.31 4.51
C PHE A 163 11.57 4.33 5.73
N LYS A 164 12.69 5.02 5.63
CA LYS A 164 13.70 5.14 6.68
C LYS A 164 13.50 6.41 7.49
N GLY A 165 13.42 6.28 8.80
CA GLY A 165 13.20 7.39 9.71
C GLY A 165 14.11 7.37 10.94
N GLU A 166 14.05 8.42 11.79
CA GLU A 166 14.79 8.46 13.06
C GLU A 166 14.12 7.62 14.13
N ASN A 167 12.79 7.58 14.10
CA ASN A 167 12.00 6.89 15.10
C ASN A 167 11.65 5.48 14.65
N ASN A 168 11.24 5.33 13.39
CA ASN A 168 10.83 4.05 12.83
C ASN A 168 11.26 3.92 11.38
N ASN A 169 11.63 2.70 10.98
CA ASN A 169 11.58 2.29 9.60
C ASN A 169 10.25 1.60 9.35
N VAL A 170 9.54 2.04 8.31
CA VAL A 170 8.22 1.51 7.94
C VAL A 170 8.33 0.79 6.60
N LEU A 171 8.02 -0.51 6.57
CA LEU A 171 7.90 -1.28 5.34
C LEU A 171 6.44 -1.28 4.88
N PHE A 172 6.21 -0.88 3.63
CA PHE A 172 4.91 -0.97 2.96
C PHE A 172 4.97 -2.07 1.90
N LEU A 173 4.31 -3.18 2.16
CA LEU A 173 4.22 -4.37 1.30
C LEU A 173 2.73 -4.72 1.09
N PRO A 174 2.01 -3.96 0.24
CA PRO A 174 0.57 -4.15 0.05
C PRO A 174 0.23 -5.33 -0.83
N ASP A 175 1.13 -5.71 -1.75
CA ASP A 175 0.92 -6.74 -2.76
C ASP A 175 2.15 -7.60 -2.95
N HIS A 176 1.96 -8.93 -2.85
CA HIS A 176 2.92 -9.92 -3.31
C HIS A 176 2.22 -11.28 -3.55
N ASP A 177 2.82 -12.16 -4.35
CA ASP A 177 2.14 -13.40 -4.77
C ASP A 177 2.11 -14.47 -3.69
N THR A 178 3.28 -14.89 -3.22
CA THR A 178 3.41 -15.92 -2.19
C THR A 178 4.57 -15.62 -1.25
N TRP A 179 4.52 -16.16 -0.04
CA TRP A 179 5.67 -16.09 0.87
C TRP A 179 6.87 -16.86 0.36
N GLU A 180 6.65 -18.01 -0.29
CA GLU A 180 7.74 -18.83 -0.85
C GLU A 180 8.54 -18.03 -1.88
N GLU A 181 7.88 -17.49 -2.90
CA GLU A 181 8.54 -16.71 -3.96
C GLU A 181 9.15 -15.42 -3.41
N THR A 182 8.48 -14.75 -2.47
CA THR A 182 9.00 -13.51 -1.88
C THR A 182 10.25 -13.76 -1.05
N LEU A 183 10.24 -14.77 -0.19
CA LEU A 183 11.37 -15.09 0.68
C LEU A 183 12.56 -15.62 -0.11
N ASP A 184 12.32 -16.42 -1.16
CA ASP A 184 13.35 -16.87 -2.08
C ASP A 184 14.03 -15.68 -2.78
N LEU A 185 13.25 -14.68 -3.25
CA LEU A 185 13.77 -13.52 -3.95
C LEU A 185 14.62 -12.62 -3.02
N VAL A 186 14.15 -12.41 -1.78
CA VAL A 186 14.86 -11.55 -0.82
C VAL A 186 15.94 -12.28 -0.02
N GLY A 187 16.04 -13.62 -0.14
CA GLY A 187 17.08 -14.44 0.46
C GLY A 187 16.92 -14.72 1.96
N TYR A 188 15.69 -14.91 2.43
CA TYR A 188 15.37 -15.22 3.83
C TYR A 188 14.47 -16.46 3.94
N ASP A 189 14.53 -17.13 5.10
CA ASP A 189 13.72 -18.33 5.36
C ASP A 189 12.36 -18.01 6.01
N ASN A 190 12.22 -16.82 6.60
CA ASN A 190 10.97 -16.39 7.21
C ASN A 190 10.79 -14.86 7.18
N PRO A 191 9.52 -14.37 7.29
CA PRO A 191 9.24 -12.95 7.18
C PRO A 191 9.88 -12.10 8.29
N LEU A 192 9.94 -12.59 9.54
CA LEU A 192 10.46 -11.80 10.66
C LEU A 192 11.96 -11.55 10.52
N ASP A 193 12.74 -12.53 10.02
CA ASP A 193 14.17 -12.37 9.77
C ASP A 193 14.40 -11.33 8.65
N TRP A 194 13.59 -11.36 7.59
CA TRP A 194 13.64 -10.34 6.54
C TRP A 194 13.32 -8.95 7.10
N PHE A 195 12.22 -8.80 7.83
CA PHE A 195 11.83 -7.51 8.41
C PHE A 195 12.89 -6.97 9.38
N SER A 196 13.48 -7.86 10.19
CA SER A 196 14.58 -7.52 11.09
C SER A 196 15.83 -7.05 10.34
N SER A 197 16.16 -7.66 9.20
CA SER A 197 17.32 -7.24 8.40
C SER A 197 17.16 -5.84 7.79
N LEU A 198 15.93 -5.40 7.59
CA LEU A 198 15.57 -4.06 7.12
C LEU A 198 15.47 -3.04 8.28
N ASP A 199 15.68 -3.50 9.52
CA ASP A 199 15.40 -2.69 10.73
C ASP A 199 13.98 -2.11 10.72
N ALA A 200 13.03 -2.84 10.11
CA ALA A 200 11.65 -2.41 9.98
C ALA A 200 10.91 -2.62 11.32
N SER A 201 10.62 -1.53 12.02
CA SER A 201 9.86 -1.57 13.28
C SER A 201 8.34 -1.62 13.07
N ILE A 202 7.89 -1.18 11.88
CA ILE A 202 6.48 -1.20 11.47
C ILE A 202 6.40 -1.80 10.07
N VAL A 203 5.44 -2.73 9.86
CA VAL A 203 5.19 -3.37 8.56
C VAL A 203 3.71 -3.25 8.24
N LEU A 204 3.40 -2.53 7.15
CA LEU A 204 2.08 -2.47 6.54
C LEU A 204 2.01 -3.57 5.49
N LEU A 205 1.31 -4.66 5.81
CA LEU A 205 1.45 -5.95 5.14
C LEU A 205 0.19 -6.34 4.38
N ASP A 206 0.37 -7.02 3.24
CA ASP A 206 -0.71 -7.61 2.46
C ASP A 206 -1.64 -8.47 3.32
N GLY A 207 -2.91 -8.10 3.33
CA GLY A 207 -3.98 -8.76 4.05
C GLY A 207 -5.18 -9.08 3.15
N THR A 208 -4.96 -9.19 1.84
CA THR A 208 -6.02 -9.24 0.85
C THR A 208 -7.10 -10.27 1.18
N PHE A 209 -6.76 -11.51 1.46
CA PHE A 209 -7.71 -12.56 1.80
C PHE A 209 -7.41 -13.15 3.18
N TRP A 210 -8.48 -13.52 3.90
CA TRP A 210 -8.31 -14.25 5.15
C TRP A 210 -7.86 -15.70 4.90
N ASP A 211 -8.52 -16.40 3.98
CA ASP A 211 -8.20 -17.78 3.59
C ASP A 211 -8.57 -18.06 2.13
N ASP A 212 -8.25 -19.28 1.64
CA ASP A 212 -8.45 -19.70 0.24
C ASP A 212 -9.92 -19.85 -0.17
N ASN A 213 -10.88 -19.78 0.76
CA ASN A 213 -12.30 -19.97 0.51
C ASN A 213 -13.09 -18.67 0.42
N GLU A 214 -12.41 -17.52 0.49
CA GLU A 214 -13.07 -16.23 0.54
C GLU A 214 -13.75 -15.86 -0.79
N LEU A 215 -13.14 -16.18 -1.92
CA LEU A 215 -13.70 -15.93 -3.25
C LEU A 215 -14.61 -17.07 -3.73
N LYS A 216 -15.93 -16.91 -3.54
CA LYS A 216 -16.92 -17.93 -3.94
C LYS A 216 -17.10 -18.10 -5.45
N ASN A 217 -16.81 -17.10 -6.25
CA ASN A 217 -17.11 -17.04 -7.69
C ASN A 217 -15.88 -16.92 -8.60
N ARG A 218 -14.68 -16.98 -8.05
CA ARG A 218 -13.41 -16.95 -8.78
C ARG A 218 -12.47 -18.00 -8.20
N VAL A 219 -11.61 -18.51 -9.04
CA VAL A 219 -10.51 -19.37 -8.58
C VAL A 219 -9.47 -18.45 -7.95
N GLN A 220 -9.33 -18.52 -6.63
CA GLN A 220 -8.46 -17.60 -5.86
C GLN A 220 -6.99 -17.68 -6.31
N SER A 221 -6.53 -18.87 -6.77
CA SER A 221 -5.20 -19.02 -7.35
C SER A 221 -4.93 -18.19 -8.61
N GLN A 222 -5.96 -17.56 -9.19
CA GLN A 222 -5.81 -16.61 -10.30
C GLN A 222 -5.61 -15.17 -9.81
N VAL A 223 -5.76 -14.94 -8.49
CA VAL A 223 -5.51 -13.65 -7.82
C VAL A 223 -4.61 -13.96 -6.62
N PRO A 224 -3.32 -14.24 -6.89
CA PRO A 224 -2.41 -14.71 -5.87
C PRO A 224 -2.09 -13.59 -4.88
N HIS A 225 -2.31 -13.88 -3.62
CA HIS A 225 -1.87 -13.16 -2.44
C HIS A 225 -1.71 -14.16 -1.31
N PRO A 226 -0.71 -14.03 -0.44
CA PRO A 226 -0.67 -14.84 0.77
C PRO A 226 -1.91 -14.57 1.61
N THR A 227 -2.54 -15.62 2.10
CA THR A 227 -3.66 -15.40 3.00
C THR A 227 -3.18 -14.92 4.37
N VAL A 228 -3.99 -14.10 5.04
CA VAL A 228 -3.67 -13.67 6.43
C VAL A 228 -3.49 -14.88 7.34
N ASN A 229 -4.32 -15.93 7.16
CA ASN A 229 -4.24 -17.15 7.96
C ASN A 229 -2.93 -17.94 7.72
N GLU A 230 -2.37 -17.91 6.51
CA GLU A 230 -1.03 -18.44 6.20
C GLU A 230 0.05 -17.58 6.84
N THR A 231 -0.01 -16.28 6.62
CA THR A 231 0.96 -15.31 7.14
C THR A 231 1.09 -15.39 8.66
N ILE A 232 -0.03 -15.42 9.41
CA ILE A 232 0.03 -15.51 10.88
C ILE A 232 0.53 -16.86 11.39
N LYS A 233 0.49 -17.94 10.59
CA LYS A 233 1.12 -19.21 10.94
C LYS A 233 2.65 -19.10 10.83
N LEU A 234 3.16 -18.39 9.82
CA LEU A 234 4.60 -18.13 9.67
C LEU A 234 5.12 -17.18 10.75
N LEU A 235 4.39 -16.12 11.04
CA LEU A 235 4.76 -15.14 12.07
C LEU A 235 4.66 -15.70 13.50
N GLY A 236 3.71 -16.60 13.75
CA GLY A 236 3.39 -17.04 15.11
C GLY A 236 2.74 -15.93 15.94
N LYS A 237 2.77 -16.09 17.29
CA LYS A 237 2.31 -15.05 18.21
C LYS A 237 3.42 -14.01 18.40
N ARG A 238 3.06 -12.73 18.32
CA ARG A 238 3.99 -11.61 18.50
C ARG A 238 4.75 -11.72 19.83
N LYS A 239 6.04 -11.52 19.76
CA LYS A 239 6.96 -11.51 20.90
C LYS A 239 7.54 -10.11 21.12
N GLU A 240 8.16 -9.89 22.26
CA GLU A 240 8.95 -8.69 22.50
C GLU A 240 10.10 -8.61 21.49
N GLY A 241 10.25 -7.46 20.84
CA GLY A 241 11.25 -7.24 19.77
C GLY A 241 10.74 -7.48 18.36
N ASP A 242 9.61 -8.17 18.18
CA ASP A 242 9.00 -8.30 16.85
C ASP A 242 8.43 -6.95 16.36
N PRO A 243 8.46 -6.68 15.06
CA PRO A 243 7.88 -5.46 14.49
C PRO A 243 6.38 -5.36 14.78
N ARG A 244 5.85 -4.16 14.68
CA ARG A 244 4.40 -3.92 14.63
C ARG A 244 3.90 -4.25 13.23
N ILE A 245 3.18 -5.35 13.07
CA ILE A 245 2.62 -5.78 11.77
C ILE A 245 1.14 -5.42 11.71
N ILE A 246 0.77 -4.69 10.67
CA ILE A 246 -0.57 -4.15 10.43
C ILE A 246 -1.02 -4.60 9.06
N PHE A 247 -2.08 -5.40 9.00
CA PHE A 247 -2.63 -5.89 7.74
C PHE A 247 -3.45 -4.79 7.05
N VAL A 248 -3.15 -4.56 5.79
CA VAL A 248 -3.79 -3.58 4.87
C VAL A 248 -4.20 -4.27 3.58
N HIS A 249 -4.71 -3.53 2.60
CA HIS A 249 -5.09 -4.05 1.29
C HIS A 249 -6.18 -5.15 1.35
N LEU A 250 -7.11 -5.03 2.31
CA LEU A 250 -8.15 -6.03 2.54
C LEU A 250 -9.19 -6.08 1.42
N ASN A 251 -9.44 -7.25 0.84
CA ASN A 251 -10.56 -7.42 -0.08
C ASN A 251 -11.90 -7.10 0.62
N HIS A 252 -12.88 -6.61 -0.12
CA HIS A 252 -14.17 -6.19 0.44
C HIS A 252 -14.91 -7.30 1.21
N THR A 253 -14.60 -8.58 0.93
CA THR A 253 -15.18 -9.77 1.59
C THR A 253 -14.44 -10.19 2.85
N ASN A 254 -13.22 -9.65 3.08
CA ASN A 254 -12.37 -10.09 4.18
C ASN A 254 -13.05 -9.89 5.54
N PRO A 255 -13.14 -10.93 6.38
CA PRO A 255 -13.81 -10.85 7.68
C PRO A 255 -13.10 -9.89 8.67
N LEU A 256 -11.84 -9.52 8.42
CA LEU A 256 -11.10 -8.56 9.24
C LEU A 256 -11.70 -7.14 9.21
N HIS A 257 -12.62 -6.85 8.29
CA HIS A 257 -13.40 -5.61 8.32
C HIS A 257 -14.38 -5.53 9.50
N TYR A 258 -14.63 -6.62 10.20
CA TYR A 258 -15.55 -6.68 11.33
C TYR A 258 -14.79 -7.04 12.60
N THR A 259 -14.73 -6.10 13.55
CA THR A 259 -13.98 -6.26 14.80
C THR A 259 -14.53 -7.36 15.71
N ASP A 260 -15.79 -7.74 15.54
CA ASP A 260 -16.48 -8.82 16.25
C ASP A 260 -16.36 -10.19 15.57
N SER A 261 -15.69 -10.29 14.41
CA SER A 261 -15.43 -11.57 13.74
C SER A 261 -14.43 -12.43 14.52
N ASP A 262 -14.62 -13.75 14.46
CA ASP A 262 -13.68 -14.71 15.07
C ASP A 262 -12.26 -14.55 14.48
N GLN A 263 -12.16 -14.19 13.21
CA GLN A 263 -10.92 -13.96 12.49
C GLN A 263 -10.17 -12.74 13.04
N TYR A 264 -10.86 -11.62 13.23
CA TYR A 264 -10.29 -10.41 13.83
C TYR A 264 -9.82 -10.68 15.25
N GLN A 265 -10.65 -11.35 16.07
CA GLN A 265 -10.29 -11.69 17.43
C GLN A 265 -9.08 -12.65 17.48
N LYS A 266 -9.01 -13.63 16.55
CA LYS A 266 -7.85 -14.51 16.42
C LYS A 266 -6.58 -13.71 16.13
N LEU A 267 -6.61 -12.82 15.13
CA LEU A 267 -5.49 -11.97 14.74
C LEU A 267 -5.00 -11.12 15.91
N HIS A 268 -5.94 -10.42 16.56
CA HIS A 268 -5.66 -9.55 17.69
C HIS A 268 -5.08 -10.29 18.89
N ASN A 269 -5.59 -11.50 19.21
CA ASN A 269 -5.06 -12.34 20.29
C ASN A 269 -3.64 -12.86 20.01
N MET A 270 -3.21 -12.87 18.75
CA MET A 270 -1.84 -13.15 18.34
C MET A 270 -0.92 -11.92 18.44
N GLY A 271 -1.47 -10.73 18.70
CA GLY A 271 -0.75 -9.47 18.84
C GLY A 271 -0.50 -8.72 17.53
N TRP A 272 -1.21 -9.08 16.46
CA TRP A 272 -1.17 -8.43 15.16
C TRP A 272 -2.37 -7.48 14.98
N GLU A 273 -2.26 -6.55 14.03
CA GLU A 273 -3.22 -5.46 13.90
C GLU A 273 -3.85 -5.41 12.49
N VAL A 274 -5.00 -4.78 12.39
CA VAL A 274 -5.65 -4.40 11.13
C VAL A 274 -5.53 -2.90 10.96
N GLY A 275 -5.19 -2.46 9.74
CA GLY A 275 -5.05 -1.05 9.42
C GLY A 275 -6.39 -0.31 9.46
N GLU A 276 -6.36 0.90 10.01
CA GLU A 276 -7.48 1.84 9.99
C GLU A 276 -7.05 3.14 9.30
N GLU A 277 -7.95 3.70 8.49
CA GLU A 277 -7.70 4.97 7.83
C GLU A 277 -7.48 6.09 8.87
N GLY A 278 -6.44 6.90 8.67
CA GLY A 278 -6.03 7.92 9.61
C GLY A 278 -4.99 7.47 10.65
N MET A 279 -4.59 6.19 10.70
CA MET A 279 -3.44 5.78 11.51
C MET A 279 -2.18 6.51 11.08
N GLU A 280 -1.42 7.01 12.05
CA GLU A 280 -0.21 7.80 11.84
C GLU A 280 1.02 7.08 12.41
N PHE A 281 2.12 7.16 11.66
CA PHE A 281 3.41 6.56 12.02
C PHE A 281 4.51 7.61 11.89
N LEU A 282 5.23 7.89 12.96
CA LEU A 282 6.41 8.75 12.93
C LEU A 282 7.58 7.99 12.29
N LEU A 283 8.26 8.64 11.36
CA LEU A 283 9.50 8.17 10.74
C LEU A 283 10.73 8.56 11.52
#